data_5c3e3c4c5efb962ed69c48ee3cc23592
#
_entry.id   5c3e3c4c5efb962ed69c48ee3cc23592
#
_cell.length_a   1.000
_cell.length_b   1.000
_cell.length_c   1.000
_cell.angle_alpha   90.00
_cell.angle_beta   90.00
_cell.angle_gamma   90.00
#
_symmetry.space_group_name_H-M   'P 1'
#
loop_
_entity.id
_entity.type
_entity.pdbx_description
1 polymer ?
#
loop_
_entity_poly.entity_id
_entity_poly.type
_entity_poly.pdbx_seq_one_letter_code
_entity_poly.pdbx_strand_id
1 'polypeptide(L)'
;MRKGAVVATCRTFERFSTDRFSGIRQHMVHAATLAFGPLTARTIHLCIDMQNMFAEPTQWHTPWMQRVLPVVEEITRRHAERTVFTRFIPPLVPEEMPGTWQRYFKHWRGMTRSNLDSALLDLVPSLARWAPPAVIVDKHVYSPFVERGLLSVLRQRRADALVITGAETDVCVLAAVLGAIDFGYRVVLATDALCSGSDTTHDALLTLYRQRFSQQIEAADAETVLACWQLR
;
A
#
# COMPACT_ATOMS: atom_id res chain seq x y z
N MET A 1 -17.51 -39.48 8.34
CA MET A 1 -16.09 -39.40 7.95
C MET A 1 -15.70 -37.91 7.89
N ARG A 2 -15.03 -37.43 8.92
CA ARG A 2 -14.57 -36.02 9.00
C ARG A 2 -13.15 -35.95 8.45
N LYS A 3 -12.93 -35.16 7.40
CA LYS A 3 -11.59 -34.83 6.91
C LYS A 3 -11.17 -33.51 7.55
N GLY A 4 -10.15 -33.55 8.41
CA GLY A 4 -9.58 -32.39 9.05
C GLY A 4 -8.75 -31.57 8.08
N ALA A 5 -8.90 -30.25 8.17
CA ALA A 5 -8.06 -29.30 7.48
C ALA A 5 -6.68 -29.24 8.16
N VAL A 6 -5.62 -29.44 7.40
CA VAL A 6 -4.23 -29.31 7.85
C VAL A 6 -3.84 -27.84 7.77
N VAL A 7 -3.68 -27.23 8.94
CA VAL A 7 -3.08 -25.90 9.07
C VAL A 7 -1.55 -26.08 8.95
N ALA A 8 -0.96 -25.53 7.90
CA ALA A 8 0.49 -25.52 7.74
C ALA A 8 1.09 -24.45 8.64
N THR A 9 1.63 -24.87 9.78
CA THR A 9 2.44 -24.04 10.67
C THR A 9 3.86 -23.95 10.12
N CYS A 10 4.36 -22.73 10.02
CA CYS A 10 5.76 -22.45 9.67
C CYS A 10 6.66 -23.05 10.77
N ARG A 11 7.40 -24.14 10.46
CA ARG A 11 8.27 -24.83 11.43
C ARG A 11 9.60 -24.12 11.54
N THR A 12 9.91 -23.72 12.76
CA THR A 12 11.25 -23.35 13.25
C THR A 12 12.17 -24.57 13.29
N PHE A 13 13.41 -24.37 12.87
CA PHE A 13 14.49 -25.35 13.05
C PHE A 13 14.92 -25.40 14.52
N GLU A 14 14.66 -26.52 15.19
CA GLU A 14 15.29 -26.85 16.49
C GLU A 14 16.64 -27.52 16.23
N ARG A 15 17.71 -26.94 16.76
CA ARG A 15 18.93 -27.67 17.05
C ARG A 15 19.03 -27.86 18.56
N PHE A 16 19.06 -29.12 19.01
CA PHE A 16 19.41 -29.52 20.36
C PHE A 16 20.87 -29.20 20.60
N SER A 17 21.17 -28.50 21.69
CA SER A 17 22.43 -28.59 22.41
C SER A 17 22.15 -28.48 23.89
N THR A 18 22.47 -29.54 24.63
CA THR A 18 22.51 -29.59 26.07
C THR A 18 23.75 -28.90 26.57
N ASP A 19 23.60 -27.78 27.34
CA ASP A 19 24.47 -27.56 28.49
C ASP A 19 23.86 -26.51 29.44
N ARG A 20 24.10 -26.78 30.75
CA ARG A 20 23.64 -26.01 31.88
C ARG A 20 24.32 -24.65 31.93
N PHE A 21 23.56 -23.56 32.13
CA PHE A 21 23.84 -22.50 33.11
C PHE A 21 22.72 -21.43 33.10
N SER A 22 22.21 -21.26 34.32
CA SER A 22 21.50 -20.09 34.90
C SER A 22 21.06 -18.90 34.03
N GLY A 23 19.72 -18.65 34.04
CA GLY A 23 19.22 -17.30 34.29
C GLY A 23 19.19 -16.32 33.13
N ILE A 24 18.88 -16.73 31.90
CA ILE A 24 18.56 -15.78 30.85
C ILE A 24 17.06 -15.93 30.55
N ARG A 25 16.27 -14.89 30.85
CA ARG A 25 14.90 -14.78 30.34
C ARG A 25 14.97 -14.84 28.81
N GLN A 26 14.59 -16.00 28.26
CA GLN A 26 14.32 -16.09 26.84
C GLN A 26 13.14 -15.14 26.56
N HIS A 27 13.41 -14.00 25.99
CA HIS A 27 12.41 -13.26 25.26
C HIS A 27 12.02 -14.15 24.08
N MET A 28 10.91 -14.84 24.20
CA MET A 28 10.25 -15.44 23.04
C MET A 28 9.88 -14.27 22.13
N VAL A 29 10.70 -14.05 21.12
CA VAL A 29 10.35 -13.20 19.98
C VAL A 29 9.20 -13.95 19.31
N HIS A 30 7.97 -13.52 19.57
CA HIS A 30 6.85 -13.95 18.76
C HIS A 30 7.17 -13.51 17.34
N ALA A 31 7.46 -14.46 16.46
CA ALA A 31 7.62 -14.17 15.05
C ALA A 31 6.32 -13.48 14.59
N ALA A 32 6.42 -12.23 14.21
CA ALA A 32 5.31 -11.48 13.71
C ALA A 32 4.74 -12.22 12.49
N THR A 33 3.44 -12.53 12.50
CA THR A 33 2.79 -13.33 11.47
C THR A 33 1.54 -12.62 10.96
N LEU A 34 1.29 -12.75 9.67
CA LEU A 34 0.03 -12.34 9.09
C LEU A 34 -1.07 -13.36 9.40
N ALA A 35 -2.28 -12.88 9.68
CA ALA A 35 -3.40 -13.72 10.13
C ALA A 35 -3.81 -14.78 9.10
N PHE A 36 -3.65 -14.50 7.81
CA PHE A 36 -4.01 -15.40 6.71
C PHE A 36 -2.79 -16.12 6.10
N GLY A 37 -1.70 -16.21 6.85
CA GLY A 37 -0.47 -16.92 6.46
C GLY A 37 0.47 -16.09 5.59
N PRO A 38 1.56 -16.69 5.09
CA PRO A 38 2.59 -15.99 4.33
C PRO A 38 2.04 -15.43 3.01
N LEU A 39 2.73 -14.41 2.51
CA LEU A 39 2.50 -13.85 1.18
C LEU A 39 3.19 -14.71 0.12
N THR A 40 2.62 -14.73 -1.08
CA THR A 40 3.09 -15.55 -2.19
C THR A 40 3.97 -14.75 -3.16
N ALA A 41 4.61 -15.44 -4.10
CA ALA A 41 5.29 -14.81 -5.23
C ALA A 41 4.32 -14.03 -6.17
N ARG A 42 3.00 -14.20 -6.02
CA ARG A 42 1.97 -13.48 -6.78
C ARG A 42 1.45 -12.24 -6.07
N THR A 43 1.91 -11.97 -4.87
CA THR A 43 1.58 -10.74 -4.16
C THR A 43 2.16 -9.53 -4.90
N ILE A 44 1.41 -8.43 -4.93
CA ILE A 44 1.81 -7.16 -5.54
C ILE A 44 1.89 -6.09 -4.45
N HIS A 45 2.97 -5.34 -4.44
CA HIS A 45 3.07 -4.06 -3.72
C HIS A 45 2.35 -2.99 -4.55
N LEU A 46 1.22 -2.50 -4.06
CA LEU A 46 0.47 -1.41 -4.65
C LEU A 46 0.76 -0.12 -3.87
N CYS A 47 1.63 0.70 -4.42
CA CYS A 47 2.07 1.96 -3.83
C CYS A 47 1.24 3.11 -4.40
N ILE A 48 0.43 3.74 -3.54
CA ILE A 48 -0.58 4.72 -3.93
C ILE A 48 0.00 6.13 -3.88
N ASP A 49 0.03 6.81 -5.03
CA ASP A 49 0.17 8.25 -5.24
C ASP A 49 1.33 8.93 -4.45
N MET A 50 2.47 8.26 -4.35
CA MET A 50 3.67 8.82 -3.74
C MET A 50 4.36 9.79 -4.72
N GLN A 51 3.68 10.92 -5.00
CA GLN A 51 4.04 11.93 -6.00
C GLN A 51 4.59 13.22 -5.35
N ASN A 52 5.37 13.98 -6.13
CA ASN A 52 5.92 15.25 -5.68
C ASN A 52 4.82 16.24 -5.24
N MET A 53 3.65 16.26 -5.88
CA MET A 53 2.56 17.17 -5.49
C MET A 53 2.00 16.92 -4.08
N PHE A 54 2.21 15.74 -3.50
CA PHE A 54 1.86 15.45 -2.12
C PHE A 54 3.05 15.58 -1.17
N ALA A 55 4.27 15.50 -1.69
CA ALA A 55 5.51 15.61 -0.92
C ALA A 55 5.97 17.07 -0.73
N GLU A 56 5.68 17.94 -1.69
CA GLU A 56 6.11 19.34 -1.72
C GLU A 56 5.01 20.29 -1.18
N PRO A 57 5.35 21.55 -0.86
CA PRO A 57 4.40 22.53 -0.32
C PRO A 57 3.36 22.96 -1.38
N THR A 58 2.38 22.13 -1.63
CA THR A 58 1.22 22.41 -2.47
C THR A 58 -0.06 22.52 -1.63
N GLN A 59 -1.20 22.76 -2.26
CA GLN A 59 -2.51 22.73 -1.58
C GLN A 59 -2.88 21.31 -1.09
N TRP A 60 -2.22 20.25 -1.63
CA TRP A 60 -2.43 18.84 -1.25
C TRP A 60 -1.22 18.26 -0.51
N HIS A 61 -0.38 19.11 0.06
CA HIS A 61 0.77 18.66 0.82
C HIS A 61 0.39 17.71 1.96
N THR A 62 1.04 16.55 1.99
CA THR A 62 0.88 15.52 3.01
C THR A 62 2.14 15.47 3.88
N PRO A 63 2.16 16.14 5.05
CA PRO A 63 3.39 16.34 5.84
C PRO A 63 4.10 15.04 6.25
N TRP A 64 3.34 13.97 6.43
CA TRP A 64 3.89 12.68 6.87
C TRP A 64 4.52 11.86 5.74
N MET A 65 4.37 12.29 4.48
CA MET A 65 4.92 11.53 3.35
C MET A 65 6.43 11.30 3.50
N GLN A 66 7.20 12.32 3.88
CA GLN A 66 8.64 12.18 4.08
C GLN A 66 9.00 11.20 5.20
N ARG A 67 8.14 11.07 6.21
CA ARG A 67 8.34 10.17 7.35
C ARG A 67 8.13 8.71 6.97
N VAL A 68 7.13 8.42 6.14
CA VAL A 68 6.82 7.04 5.71
C VAL A 68 7.63 6.61 4.48
N LEU A 69 8.18 7.54 3.73
CA LEU A 69 8.90 7.28 2.49
C LEU A 69 10.02 6.24 2.63
N PRO A 70 10.89 6.27 3.67
CA PRO A 70 11.93 5.23 3.82
C PRO A 70 11.37 3.82 3.94
N VAL A 71 10.19 3.66 4.58
CA VAL A 71 9.53 2.36 4.73
C VAL A 71 8.96 1.88 3.39
N VAL A 72 8.31 2.79 2.64
CA VAL A 72 7.81 2.50 1.29
C VAL A 72 8.97 2.12 0.35
N GLU A 73 10.09 2.82 0.45
CA GLU A 73 11.31 2.52 -0.33
C GLU A 73 11.86 1.12 -0.02
N GLU A 74 11.90 0.72 1.23
CA GLU A 74 12.40 -0.61 1.61
C GLU A 74 11.54 -1.73 1.04
N ILE A 75 10.20 -1.60 1.12
CA ILE A 75 9.28 -2.56 0.48
C ILE A 75 9.51 -2.59 -1.03
N THR A 76 9.59 -1.41 -1.65
CA THR A 76 9.82 -1.29 -3.11
C THR A 76 11.14 -1.91 -3.52
N ARG A 77 12.23 -1.62 -2.80
CA ARG A 77 13.57 -2.14 -3.09
C ARG A 77 13.61 -3.67 -3.07
N ARG A 78 12.91 -4.30 -2.12
CA ARG A 78 12.86 -5.77 -2.02
C ARG A 78 11.98 -6.41 -3.08
N HIS A 79 10.97 -5.70 -3.55
CA HIS A 79 9.93 -6.23 -4.42
C HIS A 79 9.65 -5.36 -5.66
N ALA A 80 10.70 -4.72 -6.24
CA ALA A 80 10.54 -3.79 -7.35
C ALA A 80 9.80 -4.41 -8.56
N GLU A 81 10.11 -5.66 -8.92
CA GLU A 81 9.42 -6.38 -10.01
C GLU A 81 7.95 -6.67 -9.70
N ARG A 82 7.57 -6.62 -8.43
CA ARG A 82 6.21 -6.83 -7.94
C ARG A 82 5.54 -5.53 -7.51
N THR A 83 6.17 -4.38 -7.71
CA THR A 83 5.61 -3.07 -7.37
C THR A 83 4.83 -2.50 -8.54
N VAL A 84 3.69 -1.92 -8.21
CA VAL A 84 2.87 -1.07 -9.06
C VAL A 84 2.68 0.25 -8.34
N PHE A 85 3.17 1.31 -8.92
CA PHE A 85 2.91 2.67 -8.47
C PHE A 85 1.65 3.20 -9.13
N THR A 86 0.79 3.88 -8.38
CA THR A 86 -0.23 4.73 -9.00
C THR A 86 0.21 6.18 -9.00
N ARG A 87 -0.24 6.95 -10.02
CA ARG A 87 -0.17 8.40 -10.02
C ARG A 87 -1.56 8.97 -10.24
N PHE A 88 -1.95 9.89 -9.38
CA PHE A 88 -3.14 10.68 -9.60
C PHE A 88 -2.84 11.80 -10.58
N ILE A 89 -3.57 11.85 -11.68
CA ILE A 89 -3.39 12.85 -12.74
C ILE A 89 -4.62 13.76 -12.77
N PRO A 90 -4.51 15.00 -12.27
CA PRO A 90 -5.61 15.98 -12.33
C PRO A 90 -6.01 16.30 -13.78
N PRO A 91 -7.24 16.78 -14.02
CA PRO A 91 -7.64 17.29 -15.34
C PRO A 91 -6.83 18.52 -15.74
N LEU A 92 -6.81 18.82 -17.01
CA LEU A 92 -6.22 20.08 -17.50
C LEU A 92 -6.99 21.28 -16.95
N VAL A 93 -8.32 21.22 -17.04
CA VAL A 93 -9.25 22.23 -16.52
C VAL A 93 -10.42 21.55 -15.82
N PRO A 94 -11.10 22.21 -14.86
CA PRO A 94 -12.22 21.62 -14.13
C PRO A 94 -13.35 21.08 -15.02
N GLU A 95 -13.56 21.72 -16.17
CA GLU A 95 -14.64 21.42 -17.11
C GLU A 95 -14.51 20.06 -17.79
N GLU A 96 -13.32 19.44 -17.78
CA GLU A 96 -13.10 18.10 -18.32
C GLU A 96 -13.74 17.01 -17.42
N MET A 97 -14.04 17.35 -16.17
CA MET A 97 -14.51 16.37 -15.19
C MET A 97 -16.04 16.37 -15.06
N PRO A 98 -16.66 15.21 -14.87
CA PRO A 98 -18.10 15.09 -14.71
C PRO A 98 -18.58 15.45 -13.30
N GLY A 99 -19.81 15.96 -13.20
CA GLY A 99 -20.57 16.06 -11.97
C GLY A 99 -19.85 16.80 -10.83
N THR A 100 -19.77 16.17 -9.67
CA THR A 100 -19.16 16.77 -8.47
C THR A 100 -17.65 16.92 -8.56
N TRP A 101 -16.97 16.18 -9.44
CA TRP A 101 -15.55 16.35 -9.72
C TRP A 101 -15.26 17.73 -10.34
N GLN A 102 -16.14 18.23 -11.18
CA GLN A 102 -15.99 19.58 -11.73
C GLN A 102 -16.02 20.64 -10.61
N ARG A 103 -16.95 20.49 -9.63
CA ARG A 103 -17.02 21.36 -8.44
C ARG A 103 -15.76 21.23 -7.59
N TYR A 104 -15.26 20.01 -7.39
CA TYR A 104 -14.04 19.74 -6.65
C TYR A 104 -12.84 20.48 -7.28
N PHE A 105 -12.61 20.35 -8.57
CA PHE A 105 -11.50 21.04 -9.25
C PHE A 105 -11.73 22.54 -9.44
N LYS A 106 -12.95 23.04 -9.39
CA LYS A 106 -13.20 24.50 -9.28
C LYS A 106 -12.72 25.04 -7.94
N HIS A 107 -12.88 24.30 -6.87
CA HIS A 107 -12.36 24.63 -5.53
C HIS A 107 -10.81 24.50 -5.52
N TRP A 108 -10.28 23.40 -6.01
CA TRP A 108 -8.86 23.10 -6.07
C TRP A 108 -8.24 23.50 -7.42
N ARG A 109 -8.58 24.68 -7.93
CA ARG A 109 -8.16 25.12 -9.26
C ARG A 109 -6.62 25.16 -9.41
N GLY A 110 -5.90 25.52 -8.34
CA GLY A 110 -4.45 25.51 -8.32
C GLY A 110 -3.81 24.13 -8.55
N MET A 111 -4.59 23.07 -8.37
CA MET A 111 -4.14 21.67 -8.52
C MET A 111 -4.54 21.05 -9.87
N THR A 112 -5.03 21.85 -10.83
CA THR A 112 -5.25 21.38 -12.20
C THR A 112 -3.96 21.46 -13.02
N ARG A 113 -3.80 20.62 -14.04
CA ARG A 113 -2.58 20.58 -14.87
C ARG A 113 -2.28 21.89 -15.61
N SER A 114 -3.27 22.75 -15.82
CA SER A 114 -3.04 24.09 -16.35
C SER A 114 -2.33 25.04 -15.39
N ASN A 115 -2.30 24.71 -14.09
CA ASN A 115 -1.73 25.54 -13.03
C ASN A 115 -0.59 24.86 -12.25
N LEU A 116 -0.47 23.53 -12.36
CA LEU A 116 0.62 22.76 -11.74
C LEU A 116 1.85 22.70 -12.64
N ASP A 117 3.03 22.75 -12.04
CA ASP A 117 4.24 22.28 -12.71
C ASP A 117 4.11 20.77 -13.00
N SER A 118 4.41 20.38 -14.22
CA SER A 118 4.33 18.97 -14.65
C SER A 118 5.22 18.02 -13.82
N ALA A 119 6.35 18.50 -13.28
CA ALA A 119 7.22 17.75 -12.41
C ALA A 119 6.54 17.33 -11.09
N LEU A 120 5.49 18.03 -10.66
CA LEU A 120 4.70 17.67 -9.49
C LEU A 120 3.85 16.41 -9.70
N LEU A 121 3.58 16.04 -10.95
CA LEU A 121 2.86 14.81 -11.28
C LEU A 121 3.73 13.55 -11.16
N ASP A 122 5.05 13.71 -11.17
CA ASP A 122 5.96 12.58 -11.09
C ASP A 122 6.01 11.98 -9.67
N LEU A 123 6.38 10.69 -9.61
CA LEU A 123 6.71 10.04 -8.35
C LEU A 123 7.89 10.76 -7.68
N VAL A 124 7.95 10.72 -6.35
CA VAL A 124 9.14 11.19 -5.65
C VAL A 124 10.38 10.48 -6.17
N PRO A 125 11.53 11.18 -6.35
CA PRO A 125 12.70 10.66 -7.08
C PRO A 125 13.23 9.34 -6.56
N SER A 126 13.18 9.12 -5.25
CA SER A 126 13.66 7.90 -4.62
C SER A 126 12.83 6.66 -4.97
N LEU A 127 11.55 6.82 -5.32
CA LEU A 127 10.69 5.75 -5.83
C LEU A 127 10.72 5.66 -7.35
N ALA A 128 10.77 6.80 -8.06
CA ALA A 128 10.80 6.84 -9.52
C ALA A 128 11.93 6.00 -10.13
N ARG A 129 13.09 5.96 -9.48
CA ARG A 129 14.26 5.16 -9.91
C ARG A 129 14.00 3.65 -10.00
N TRP A 130 12.92 3.14 -9.38
CA TRP A 130 12.55 1.74 -9.43
C TRP A 130 11.59 1.39 -10.58
N ALA A 131 11.19 2.34 -11.37
CA ALA A 131 10.34 2.12 -12.54
C ALA A 131 11.12 2.46 -13.85
N PRO A 132 11.60 1.43 -14.59
CA PRO A 132 11.41 0.00 -14.40
C PRO A 132 12.29 -0.61 -13.30
N PRO A 133 12.07 -1.85 -12.80
CA PRO A 133 11.10 -2.85 -13.27
C PRO A 133 9.68 -2.68 -12.70
N ALA A 134 9.48 -1.80 -11.71
CA ALA A 134 8.13 -1.45 -11.25
C ALA A 134 7.31 -0.81 -12.39
N VAL A 135 6.00 -0.98 -12.33
CA VAL A 135 5.07 -0.43 -13.33
C VAL A 135 4.38 0.81 -12.75
N ILE A 136 4.20 1.83 -13.56
CA ILE A 136 3.41 3.02 -13.22
C ILE A 136 2.04 2.91 -13.90
N VAL A 137 0.98 3.21 -13.14
CA VAL A 137 -0.40 3.26 -13.61
C VAL A 137 -1.00 4.62 -13.24
N ASP A 138 -1.38 5.38 -14.23
CA ASP A 138 -2.05 6.67 -14.03
C ASP A 138 -3.54 6.45 -13.78
N LYS A 139 -4.14 7.31 -12.95
CA LYS A 139 -5.56 7.33 -12.63
C LYS A 139 -6.07 8.77 -12.50
N HIS A 140 -7.34 9.00 -12.75
CA HIS A 140 -7.95 10.34 -12.77
C HIS A 140 -9.01 10.54 -11.68
N VAL A 141 -9.29 9.50 -10.91
CA VAL A 141 -10.19 9.50 -9.74
C VAL A 141 -9.53 8.81 -8.56
N TYR A 142 -10.16 8.80 -7.38
CA TYR A 142 -9.55 8.24 -6.16
C TYR A 142 -9.19 6.75 -6.32
N SER A 143 -10.13 5.93 -6.78
CA SER A 143 -9.89 4.49 -6.90
C SER A 143 -9.12 4.13 -8.17
N PRO A 144 -8.00 3.41 -8.06
CA PRO A 144 -7.25 2.92 -9.22
C PRO A 144 -7.96 1.78 -9.96
N PHE A 145 -9.08 1.28 -9.41
CA PHE A 145 -9.86 0.19 -10.00
C PHE A 145 -10.95 0.65 -10.95
N VAL A 146 -11.27 1.96 -10.98
CA VAL A 146 -12.26 2.51 -11.93
C VAL A 146 -11.78 2.39 -13.37
N GLU A 147 -10.48 2.56 -13.58
CA GLU A 147 -9.86 2.43 -14.89
C GLU A 147 -9.24 1.05 -15.08
N ARG A 148 -9.13 0.62 -16.34
CA ARG A 148 -8.66 -0.74 -16.66
C ARG A 148 -7.17 -0.98 -16.44
N GLY A 149 -6.36 0.08 -16.31
CA GLY A 149 -4.90 0.01 -16.25
C GLY A 149 -4.40 -0.93 -15.15
N LEU A 150 -4.80 -0.68 -13.90
CA LEU A 150 -4.39 -1.50 -12.77
C LEU A 150 -4.86 -2.95 -12.90
N LEU A 151 -6.14 -3.18 -13.21
CA LEU A 151 -6.68 -4.52 -13.34
C LEU A 151 -5.98 -5.35 -14.43
N SER A 152 -5.56 -4.71 -15.52
CA SER A 152 -4.79 -5.37 -16.58
C SER A 152 -3.45 -5.87 -16.04
N VAL A 153 -2.70 -5.04 -15.32
CA VAL A 153 -1.43 -5.41 -14.70
C VAL A 153 -1.60 -6.53 -13.68
N LEU A 154 -2.60 -6.42 -12.78
CA LEU A 154 -2.86 -7.41 -11.74
C LEU A 154 -3.20 -8.78 -12.34
N ARG A 155 -4.03 -8.81 -13.38
CA ARG A 155 -4.38 -10.05 -14.10
C ARG A 155 -3.18 -10.66 -14.80
N GLN A 156 -2.38 -9.87 -15.52
CA GLN A 156 -1.17 -10.32 -16.20
C GLN A 156 -0.18 -10.96 -15.21
N ARG A 157 -0.04 -10.35 -14.02
CA ARG A 157 0.84 -10.83 -12.95
C ARG A 157 0.20 -11.93 -12.10
N ARG A 158 -1.06 -12.32 -12.38
CA ARG A 158 -1.84 -13.31 -11.63
C ARG A 158 -1.87 -12.99 -10.13
N ALA A 159 -2.06 -11.72 -9.80
CA ALA A 159 -2.07 -11.25 -8.43
C ALA A 159 -3.13 -11.97 -7.60
N ASP A 160 -2.80 -12.35 -6.37
CA ASP A 160 -3.71 -12.95 -5.39
C ASP A 160 -3.81 -12.12 -4.10
N ALA A 161 -2.81 -11.30 -3.82
CA ALA A 161 -2.78 -10.41 -2.67
C ALA A 161 -2.16 -9.07 -3.03
N LEU A 162 -2.56 -8.01 -2.31
CA LEU A 162 -2.03 -6.67 -2.45
C LEU A 162 -1.47 -6.20 -1.10
N VAL A 163 -0.18 -5.84 -1.06
CA VAL A 163 0.39 -5.04 0.01
C VAL A 163 0.21 -3.58 -0.40
N ILE A 164 -0.56 -2.82 0.38
CA ILE A 164 -0.91 -1.43 0.04
C ILE A 164 -0.14 -0.46 0.94
N THR A 165 0.48 0.55 0.33
CA THR A 165 1.21 1.65 0.95
C THR A 165 0.85 2.97 0.29
N GLY A 166 1.30 4.10 0.85
CA GLY A 166 1.25 5.41 0.20
C GLY A 166 0.21 6.37 0.78
N ALA A 167 -0.31 7.27 -0.06
CA ALA A 167 -1.14 8.41 0.32
C ALA A 167 -2.43 8.52 -0.50
N GLU A 168 -3.49 9.15 0.00
CA GLU A 168 -3.73 9.44 1.41
C GLU A 168 -4.59 8.34 2.00
N THR A 169 -4.33 7.95 3.25
CA THR A 169 -4.97 6.83 3.93
C THR A 169 -6.50 6.87 3.85
N ASP A 170 -7.07 8.06 3.98
CA ASP A 170 -8.52 8.33 4.05
C ASP A 170 -9.14 8.77 2.72
N VAL A 171 -8.35 8.81 1.64
CA VAL A 171 -8.81 9.19 0.30
C VAL A 171 -8.46 8.11 -0.73
N CYS A 172 -7.32 8.20 -1.39
CA CYS A 172 -6.95 7.28 -2.47
C CYS A 172 -6.64 5.87 -1.97
N VAL A 173 -6.00 5.74 -0.81
CA VAL A 173 -5.75 4.43 -0.18
C VAL A 173 -7.06 3.77 0.21
N LEU A 174 -7.98 4.49 0.87
CA LEU A 174 -9.33 3.97 1.18
C LEU A 174 -10.03 3.44 -0.08
N ALA A 175 -10.06 4.25 -1.13
CA ALA A 175 -10.70 3.86 -2.39
C ALA A 175 -10.01 2.64 -3.05
N ALA A 176 -8.68 2.54 -2.94
CA ALA A 176 -7.92 1.38 -3.42
C ALA A 176 -8.21 0.12 -2.60
N VAL A 177 -8.26 0.25 -1.28
CA VAL A 177 -8.57 -0.87 -0.36
C VAL A 177 -9.95 -1.44 -0.62
N LEU A 178 -10.98 -0.59 -0.69
CA LEU A 178 -12.35 -1.04 -0.97
C LEU A 178 -12.44 -1.68 -2.36
N GLY A 179 -11.84 -1.06 -3.38
CA GLY A 179 -11.81 -1.65 -4.71
C GLY A 179 -11.09 -3.01 -4.75
N ALA A 180 -9.98 -3.16 -4.01
CA ALA A 180 -9.28 -4.44 -3.92
C ALA A 180 -10.16 -5.54 -3.30
N ILE A 181 -10.90 -5.22 -2.23
CA ILE A 181 -11.83 -6.13 -1.57
C ILE A 181 -12.96 -6.54 -2.53
N ASP A 182 -13.55 -5.58 -3.26
CA ASP A 182 -14.64 -5.82 -4.20
C ASP A 182 -14.21 -6.77 -5.34
N PHE A 183 -12.94 -6.74 -5.73
CA PHE A 183 -12.35 -7.68 -6.69
C PHE A 183 -11.84 -8.99 -6.06
N GLY A 184 -12.02 -9.19 -4.75
CA GLY A 184 -11.67 -10.42 -4.05
C GLY A 184 -10.18 -10.60 -3.75
N TYR A 185 -9.37 -9.55 -3.82
CA TYR A 185 -7.95 -9.63 -3.43
C TYR A 185 -7.81 -9.71 -1.90
N ARG A 186 -6.85 -10.51 -1.44
CA ARG A 186 -6.34 -10.41 -0.08
C ARG A 186 -5.62 -9.07 0.07
N VAL A 187 -5.97 -8.28 1.09
CA VAL A 187 -5.39 -6.95 1.33
C VAL A 187 -4.56 -6.95 2.60
N VAL A 188 -3.31 -6.52 2.49
CA VAL A 188 -2.41 -6.28 3.62
C VAL A 188 -2.01 -4.81 3.61
N LEU A 189 -2.32 -4.08 4.69
CA LEU A 189 -1.91 -2.68 4.86
C LEU A 189 -0.61 -2.63 5.65
N ALA A 190 0.45 -2.05 5.08
CA ALA A 190 1.66 -1.71 5.82
C ALA A 190 1.42 -0.39 6.56
N THR A 191 1.04 -0.48 7.84
CA THR A 191 0.47 0.66 8.60
C THR A 191 1.46 1.79 8.85
N ASP A 192 2.74 1.49 8.91
CA ASP A 192 3.85 2.43 9.05
C ASP A 192 4.37 2.98 7.69
N ALA A 193 3.73 2.55 6.60
CA ALA A 193 3.97 2.99 5.22
C ALA A 193 2.77 3.74 4.62
N LEU A 194 1.84 4.22 5.46
CA LEU A 194 0.66 4.99 5.07
C LEU A 194 0.73 6.40 5.68
N CYS A 195 0.28 7.39 4.94
CA CYS A 195 0.17 8.77 5.42
C CYS A 195 -1.09 9.47 4.91
N SER A 196 -1.47 10.55 5.58
CA SER A 196 -2.58 11.42 5.21
C SER A 196 -2.27 12.87 5.54
N GLY A 197 -3.04 13.79 5.00
CA GLY A 197 -3.05 15.21 5.39
C GLY A 197 -3.71 15.46 6.75
N SER A 198 -4.37 14.46 7.35
CA SER A 198 -5.09 14.55 8.61
C SER A 198 -4.84 13.33 9.50
N ASP A 199 -4.23 13.54 10.67
CA ASP A 199 -3.99 12.47 11.65
C ASP A 199 -5.30 11.86 12.15
N THR A 200 -6.31 12.69 12.39
CA THR A 200 -7.63 12.25 12.92
C THR A 200 -8.29 11.25 11.97
N THR A 201 -8.34 11.54 10.69
CA THR A 201 -8.98 10.66 9.70
C THR A 201 -8.10 9.45 9.40
N HIS A 202 -6.78 9.59 9.41
CA HIS A 202 -5.84 8.47 9.32
C HIS A 202 -6.09 7.44 10.43
N ASP A 203 -6.11 7.85 11.70
CA ASP A 203 -6.32 6.97 12.85
C ASP A 203 -7.72 6.33 12.84
N ALA A 204 -8.74 7.10 12.44
CA ALA A 204 -10.09 6.60 12.29
C ALA A 204 -10.17 5.47 11.24
N LEU A 205 -9.47 5.62 10.10
CA LEU A 205 -9.42 4.60 9.06
C LEU A 205 -8.65 3.35 9.52
N LEU A 206 -7.51 3.50 10.18
CA LEU A 206 -6.80 2.35 10.74
C LEU A 206 -7.66 1.57 11.74
N THR A 207 -8.45 2.28 12.55
CA THR A 207 -9.42 1.69 13.47
C THR A 207 -10.52 0.94 12.70
N LEU A 208 -11.09 1.56 11.68
CA LEU A 208 -12.13 0.98 10.82
C LEU A 208 -11.64 -0.31 10.16
N TYR A 209 -10.44 -0.31 9.55
CA TYR A 209 -9.87 -1.47 8.92
C TYR A 209 -9.69 -2.64 9.88
N ARG A 210 -9.15 -2.39 11.09
CA ARG A 210 -8.94 -3.42 12.11
C ARG A 210 -10.24 -3.99 12.67
N GLN A 211 -11.26 -3.14 12.86
CA GLN A 211 -12.51 -3.56 13.52
C GLN A 211 -13.55 -4.08 12.54
N ARG A 212 -13.75 -3.38 11.42
CA ARG A 212 -14.85 -3.69 10.51
C ARG A 212 -14.46 -4.67 9.41
N PHE A 213 -13.22 -4.59 8.92
CA PHE A 213 -12.77 -5.33 7.75
C PHE A 213 -11.75 -6.45 8.08
N SER A 214 -11.63 -6.85 9.33
CA SER A 214 -10.64 -7.82 9.82
C SER A 214 -10.69 -9.21 9.15
N GLN A 215 -11.76 -9.53 8.43
CA GLN A 215 -11.88 -10.77 7.65
C GLN A 215 -11.34 -10.64 6.22
N GLN A 216 -11.01 -9.42 5.78
CA GLN A 216 -10.61 -9.12 4.40
C GLN A 216 -9.30 -8.31 4.35
N ILE A 217 -8.97 -7.60 5.45
CA ILE A 217 -7.80 -6.74 5.58
C ILE A 217 -6.96 -7.21 6.76
N GLU A 218 -5.67 -7.32 6.53
CA GLU A 218 -4.65 -7.43 7.58
C GLU A 218 -3.90 -6.10 7.69
N ALA A 219 -3.73 -5.61 8.91
CA ALA A 219 -2.99 -4.39 9.20
C ALA A 219 -1.75 -4.75 10.02
N ALA A 220 -0.57 -4.62 9.44
CA ALA A 220 0.71 -4.96 10.03
C ALA A 220 1.76 -3.88 9.72
N ASP A 221 2.85 -3.86 10.46
CA ASP A 221 4.02 -3.05 10.10
C ASP A 221 4.78 -3.67 8.91
N ALA A 222 5.61 -2.87 8.27
CA ALA A 222 6.40 -3.29 7.12
C ALA A 222 7.38 -4.41 7.45
N GLU A 223 7.91 -4.46 8.67
CA GLU A 223 8.82 -5.53 9.12
C GLU A 223 8.09 -6.88 9.09
N THR A 224 6.90 -6.94 9.66
CA THR A 224 6.02 -8.13 9.63
C THR A 224 5.67 -8.52 8.19
N VAL A 225 5.28 -7.54 7.36
CA VAL A 225 4.95 -7.77 5.96
C VAL A 225 6.14 -8.40 5.23
N LEU A 226 7.33 -7.82 5.36
CA LEU A 226 8.54 -8.28 4.69
C LEU A 226 9.04 -9.63 5.21
N ALA A 227 8.87 -9.91 6.51
CA ALA A 227 9.17 -11.22 7.09
C ALA A 227 8.27 -12.33 6.52
N CYS A 228 7.00 -12.00 6.25
CA CYS A 228 6.02 -12.93 5.69
C CYS A 228 6.01 -12.98 4.15
N TRP A 229 6.76 -12.10 3.47
CA TRP A 229 6.82 -12.02 2.02
C TRP A 229 8.20 -12.37 1.49
N GLN A 230 8.50 -13.66 1.43
CA GLN A 230 9.76 -14.17 0.90
C GLN A 230 9.53 -14.75 -0.50
N LEU A 231 10.17 -14.18 -1.50
CA LEU A 231 10.24 -14.76 -2.84
C LEU A 231 11.19 -15.97 -2.78
N ARG A 232 10.64 -17.18 -2.77
CA ARG A 232 11.41 -18.42 -2.93
C ARG A 232 11.44 -18.82 -4.40
#